data_f628d0c43a480fbfa8e4a311fbe8c79b
#
_entry.id   f628d0c43a480fbfa8e4a311fbe8c79b
#
_cell.length_a   1.000
_cell.length_b   1.000
_cell.length_c   1.000
_cell.angle_alpha   90.00
_cell.angle_beta   90.00
_cell.angle_gamma   90.00
#
_symmetry.space_group_name_H-M   'P 1'
#
loop_
_entity.id
_entity.type
_entity.pdbx_description
1 polymer ?
#
loop_
_entity_poly.entity_id
_entity_poly.type
_entity_poly.pdbx_seq_one_letter_code
_entity_poly.pdbx_strand_id
1 'polypeptide(L)'
;MASARQIHVGGVPIGGGAPVAVQTMTKTETANLPATMAQIRTVAEAGADIVRVAVPREKDVDALRTIVRESPIPIIADIHFNHTLALKSIEAGAHCIRLNPGNIGGPEKVGEVVEAARKAGTPMRIGVNSGSLPKHLHALERDNPVEALVRAAEEFVELMHRLDFQDFKVSIKSTSVPNTIASNRLLAQRIGHPLHLGITEAGTKWSGSLKSAVGLGTLLADGIGDTIRISLSTFHAEEEVKVAWEILKALKLRERGPVLIACPTCGRLQFDMDTVVAEIEERLRAYDDPIEVAVLGCAVNGIGEASHADFGITGAKDEGLIFSRGKALRKVRTEELVDVLFEEIDKYATRREIVVDDAASAAAGAEWLAEIEAENAGEMTPERMAALEKAKAAESDGGEDVLAAAGVEGAGEADGHRALDEDASPVAGRRFTRA
;
A
#
# COMPACT_ATOMS: atom_id res chain seq x y z
N MET A 1 2.97 -4.23 -19.57
CA MET A 1 4.24 -3.80 -20.19
C MET A 1 4.98 -2.96 -19.17
N ALA A 2 6.25 -3.28 -18.91
CA ALA A 2 7.10 -2.45 -18.03
C ALA A 2 7.23 -1.05 -18.63
N SER A 3 7.30 -0.01 -17.77
CA SER A 3 7.53 1.36 -18.24
C SER A 3 8.86 1.46 -18.98
N ALA A 4 8.88 2.23 -20.07
CA ALA A 4 10.10 2.40 -20.88
C ALA A 4 11.16 3.28 -20.19
N ARG A 5 10.72 4.14 -19.28
CA ARG A 5 11.58 5.07 -18.55
C ARG A 5 11.93 4.53 -17.16
N GLN A 6 13.10 4.91 -16.67
CA GLN A 6 13.54 4.64 -15.31
C GLN A 6 13.82 5.96 -14.59
N ILE A 7 13.45 6.03 -13.32
CA ILE A 7 13.83 7.10 -12.39
C ILE A 7 14.48 6.48 -11.15
N HIS A 8 15.11 7.29 -10.32
CA HIS A 8 15.72 6.83 -9.07
C HIS A 8 15.17 7.61 -7.88
N VAL A 9 14.64 6.91 -6.88
CA VAL A 9 14.26 7.52 -5.59
C VAL A 9 15.33 7.16 -4.57
N GLY A 10 16.22 8.10 -4.28
CA GLY A 10 17.47 7.77 -3.61
C GLY A 10 18.23 6.71 -4.40
N GLY A 11 18.63 5.62 -3.78
CA GLY A 11 19.29 4.50 -4.45
C GLY A 11 18.36 3.48 -5.12
N VAL A 12 17.04 3.65 -5.05
CA VAL A 12 16.04 2.68 -5.56
C VAL A 12 15.66 2.99 -7.00
N PRO A 13 15.99 2.12 -7.99
CA PRO A 13 15.57 2.27 -9.37
C PRO A 13 14.08 1.92 -9.52
N ILE A 14 13.33 2.68 -10.31
CA ILE A 14 11.91 2.51 -10.53
C ILE A 14 11.61 2.61 -12.02
N GLY A 15 10.99 1.60 -12.58
CA GLY A 15 10.72 1.50 -14.03
C GLY A 15 11.91 0.98 -14.82
N GLY A 16 11.78 0.96 -16.14
CA GLY A 16 12.83 0.47 -17.03
C GLY A 16 13.21 -1.01 -16.83
N GLY A 17 12.29 -1.82 -16.32
CA GLY A 17 12.54 -3.22 -16.02
C GLY A 17 13.15 -3.50 -14.64
N ALA A 18 13.32 -2.48 -13.78
CA ALA A 18 13.71 -2.68 -12.39
C ALA A 18 12.66 -3.49 -11.60
N PRO A 19 13.04 -4.19 -10.53
CA PRO A 19 12.09 -4.88 -9.67
C PRO A 19 11.03 -3.92 -9.12
N VAL A 20 9.79 -4.40 -8.99
CA VAL A 20 8.67 -3.61 -8.44
C VAL A 20 8.98 -3.20 -7.00
N ALA A 21 9.06 -1.89 -6.73
CA ALA A 21 9.40 -1.39 -5.41
C ALA A 21 8.20 -1.35 -4.46
N VAL A 22 8.40 -1.80 -3.22
CA VAL A 22 7.42 -1.75 -2.15
C VAL A 22 7.52 -0.41 -1.44
N GLN A 23 6.45 0.38 -1.48
CA GLN A 23 6.34 1.65 -0.80
C GLN A 23 5.23 1.59 0.25
N THR A 24 5.46 2.17 1.43
CA THR A 24 4.42 2.47 2.40
C THR A 24 4.42 3.93 2.82
N MET A 25 3.67 4.27 3.86
CA MET A 25 3.58 5.63 4.40
C MET A 25 3.46 5.56 5.92
N THR A 26 4.17 6.44 6.62
CA THR A 26 4.03 6.59 8.07
C THR A 26 2.62 7.03 8.45
N LYS A 27 2.19 6.62 9.63
CA LYS A 27 0.89 6.96 10.23
C LYS A 27 1.04 8.00 11.35
N THR A 28 2.27 8.25 11.76
CA THR A 28 2.64 9.22 12.80
C THR A 28 2.64 10.64 12.26
N GLU A 29 2.48 11.61 13.14
CA GLU A 29 2.73 13.01 12.84
C GLU A 29 4.23 13.19 12.55
N THR A 30 4.60 13.70 11.37
CA THR A 30 6.00 13.79 10.93
C THR A 30 6.88 14.59 11.89
N ALA A 31 6.33 15.65 12.50
CA ALA A 31 7.01 16.45 13.52
C ALA A 31 7.30 15.68 14.83
N ASN A 32 6.61 14.56 15.08
CA ASN A 32 6.98 13.64 16.15
C ASN A 32 8.12 12.73 15.67
N LEU A 33 9.33 13.29 15.73
CA LEU A 33 10.53 12.64 15.19
C LEU A 33 10.80 11.24 15.78
N PRO A 34 10.73 11.02 17.11
CA PRO A 34 10.97 9.69 17.67
C PRO A 34 10.00 8.64 17.16
N ALA A 35 8.70 8.92 17.16
CA ALA A 35 7.66 7.99 16.72
C ALA A 35 7.77 7.73 15.20
N THR A 36 8.02 8.78 14.41
CA THR A 36 8.17 8.65 12.95
C THR A 36 9.39 7.81 12.59
N MET A 37 10.54 8.03 13.25
CA MET A 37 11.75 7.25 13.01
C MET A 37 11.61 5.80 13.46
N ALA A 38 10.93 5.54 14.57
CA ALA A 38 10.61 4.17 15.00
C ALA A 38 9.79 3.46 13.92
N GLN A 39 8.70 4.08 13.45
CA GLN A 39 7.86 3.47 12.40
C GLN A 39 8.61 3.29 11.07
N ILE A 40 9.51 4.23 10.69
CA ILE A 40 10.35 4.07 9.49
C ILE A 40 11.26 2.85 9.62
N ARG A 41 11.88 2.62 10.78
CA ARG A 41 12.72 1.43 11.01
C ARG A 41 11.89 0.15 10.91
N THR A 42 10.73 0.10 11.57
CA THR A 42 9.82 -1.06 11.51
C THR A 42 9.40 -1.39 10.07
N VAL A 43 9.03 -0.41 9.25
CA VAL A 43 8.65 -0.69 7.86
C VAL A 43 9.84 -1.05 6.99
N ALA A 44 11.04 -0.52 7.27
CA ALA A 44 12.27 -0.91 6.58
C ALA A 44 12.64 -2.37 6.88
N GLU A 45 12.56 -2.78 8.15
CA GLU A 45 12.75 -4.17 8.58
C GLU A 45 11.74 -5.11 7.95
N ALA A 46 10.47 -4.68 7.85
CA ALA A 46 9.45 -5.44 7.13
C ALA A 46 9.71 -5.55 5.62
N GLY A 47 10.66 -4.77 5.08
CA GLY A 47 11.09 -4.83 3.69
C GLY A 47 10.50 -3.76 2.78
N ALA A 48 10.08 -2.62 3.31
CA ALA A 48 9.76 -1.48 2.46
C ALA A 48 11.04 -0.97 1.78
N ASP A 49 10.98 -0.76 0.46
CA ASP A 49 12.09 -0.16 -0.28
C ASP A 49 12.10 1.37 -0.14
N ILE A 50 10.92 1.98 0.08
CA ILE A 50 10.72 3.42 0.13
C ILE A 50 9.61 3.73 1.14
N VAL A 51 9.77 4.79 1.92
CA VAL A 51 8.70 5.28 2.80
C VAL A 51 8.31 6.71 2.47
N ARG A 52 7.02 7.02 2.58
CA ARG A 52 6.46 8.36 2.40
C ARG A 52 6.06 8.95 3.75
N VAL A 53 6.38 10.21 3.97
CA VAL A 53 5.99 10.99 5.15
C VAL A 53 5.13 12.18 4.74
N ALA A 54 4.11 12.52 5.52
CA ALA A 54 3.27 13.70 5.27
C ALA A 54 4.02 14.98 5.71
N VAL A 55 3.94 16.04 4.90
CA VAL A 55 4.56 17.34 5.23
C VAL A 55 3.51 18.47 5.08
N PRO A 56 2.51 18.51 5.96
CA PRO A 56 1.45 19.52 5.90
C PRO A 56 1.86 20.89 6.48
N ARG A 57 2.92 20.99 7.30
CA ARG A 57 3.30 22.19 8.04
C ARG A 57 4.83 22.39 8.03
N GLU A 58 5.27 23.60 8.39
CA GLU A 58 6.71 23.93 8.43
C GLU A 58 7.47 23.10 9.48
N LYS A 59 6.89 22.85 10.65
CA LYS A 59 7.52 21.99 11.67
C LYS A 59 7.81 20.57 11.15
N ASP A 60 7.03 20.10 10.19
CA ASP A 60 7.24 18.79 9.58
C ASP A 60 8.46 18.82 8.61
N VAL A 61 8.75 19.98 8.01
CA VAL A 61 9.98 20.17 7.20
C VAL A 61 11.22 20.15 8.08
N ASP A 62 11.17 20.75 9.27
CA ASP A 62 12.29 20.73 10.20
C ASP A 62 12.62 19.28 10.63
N ALA A 63 11.58 18.51 10.97
CA ALA A 63 11.74 17.10 11.27
C ALA A 63 12.24 16.29 10.05
N LEU A 64 11.78 16.63 8.84
CA LEU A 64 12.15 15.95 7.60
C LEU A 64 13.67 15.97 7.36
N ARG A 65 14.36 17.05 7.68
CA ARG A 65 15.84 17.13 7.55
C ARG A 65 16.55 16.03 8.32
N THR A 66 16.10 15.77 9.53
CA THR A 66 16.65 14.69 10.37
C THR A 66 16.21 13.32 9.86
N ILE A 67 14.93 13.17 9.50
CA ILE A 67 14.39 11.92 8.96
C ILE A 67 15.15 11.48 7.71
N VAL A 68 15.39 12.38 6.75
CA VAL A 68 16.12 12.08 5.52
C VAL A 68 17.55 11.61 5.80
N ARG A 69 18.22 12.26 6.76
CA ARG A 69 19.60 11.92 7.12
C ARG A 69 19.75 10.58 7.82
N GLU A 70 18.76 10.22 8.66
CA GLU A 70 18.85 9.07 9.59
C GLU A 70 18.03 7.86 9.13
N SER A 71 17.21 8.02 8.12
CA SER A 71 16.38 6.92 7.59
C SER A 71 17.25 5.86 6.90
N PRO A 72 16.99 4.56 7.18
CA PRO A 72 17.65 3.47 6.49
C PRO A 72 17.19 3.28 5.04
N ILE A 73 16.06 3.89 4.65
CA ILE A 73 15.47 3.80 3.32
C ILE A 73 15.07 5.17 2.79
N PRO A 74 14.97 5.35 1.46
CA PRO A 74 14.59 6.63 0.85
C PRO A 74 13.26 7.19 1.32
N ILE A 75 13.22 8.52 1.50
CA ILE A 75 12.07 9.28 1.99
C ILE A 75 11.39 10.03 0.85
N ILE A 76 10.06 9.88 0.72
CA ILE A 76 9.22 10.71 -0.14
C ILE A 76 8.47 11.72 0.74
N ALA A 77 8.58 13.00 0.44
CA ALA A 77 7.77 14.03 1.07
C ALA A 77 6.42 14.18 0.35
N ASP A 78 5.32 14.06 1.10
CA ASP A 78 3.95 14.17 0.58
C ASP A 78 3.40 15.57 0.81
N ILE A 79 3.26 16.32 -0.28
CA ILE A 79 2.81 17.71 -0.27
C ILE A 79 1.42 17.78 -0.92
N HIS A 80 0.45 18.32 -0.20
CA HIS A 80 -0.93 18.39 -0.68
C HIS A 80 -1.30 19.73 -1.33
N PHE A 81 -1.03 20.87 -0.67
CA PHE A 81 -1.59 22.16 -1.08
C PHE A 81 -0.56 23.30 -1.19
N ASN A 82 0.57 23.22 -0.54
CA ASN A 82 1.50 24.33 -0.41
C ASN A 82 2.81 24.09 -1.16
N HIS A 83 3.02 24.82 -2.28
CA HIS A 83 4.25 24.72 -3.07
C HIS A 83 5.51 25.11 -2.27
N THR A 84 5.41 26.05 -1.33
CA THR A 84 6.55 26.45 -0.48
C THR A 84 7.06 25.27 0.37
N LEU A 85 6.15 24.42 0.88
CA LEU A 85 6.55 23.21 1.58
C LEU A 85 7.24 22.21 0.65
N ALA A 86 6.85 22.15 -0.62
CA ALA A 86 7.54 21.31 -1.60
C ALA A 86 8.98 21.81 -1.83
N LEU A 87 9.18 23.12 -2.01
CA LEU A 87 10.51 23.73 -2.15
C LEU A 87 11.38 23.45 -0.92
N LYS A 88 10.85 23.71 0.27
CA LYS A 88 11.56 23.44 1.55
C LYS A 88 11.86 21.95 1.76
N SER A 89 10.99 21.05 1.28
CA SER A 89 11.22 19.60 1.37
C SER A 89 12.33 19.14 0.42
N ILE A 90 12.45 19.75 -0.77
CA ILE A 90 13.57 19.53 -1.68
C ILE A 90 14.88 20.01 -1.03
N GLU A 91 14.89 21.21 -0.46
CA GLU A 91 16.03 21.76 0.28
C GLU A 91 16.41 20.92 1.51
N ALA A 92 15.42 20.26 2.14
CA ALA A 92 15.66 19.33 3.24
C ALA A 92 16.29 18.01 2.80
N GLY A 93 16.40 17.77 1.48
CA GLY A 93 17.01 16.59 0.89
C GLY A 93 16.06 15.42 0.66
N ALA A 94 14.74 15.65 0.59
CA ALA A 94 13.78 14.58 0.29
C ALA A 94 14.15 13.88 -1.02
N HIS A 95 14.15 12.54 -1.02
CA HIS A 95 14.56 11.73 -2.16
C HIS A 95 13.52 11.69 -3.29
N CYS A 96 12.29 12.13 -3.03
CA CYS A 96 11.25 12.33 -4.03
C CYS A 96 10.16 13.23 -3.44
N ILE A 97 9.52 14.02 -4.26
CA ILE A 97 8.35 14.83 -3.87
C ILE A 97 7.09 14.23 -4.48
N ARG A 98 6.09 13.96 -3.64
CA ARG A 98 4.74 13.66 -4.14
C ARG A 98 3.90 14.91 -4.10
N LEU A 99 3.31 15.25 -5.23
CA LEU A 99 2.32 16.31 -5.29
C LEU A 99 1.16 15.97 -6.24
N ASN A 100 0.07 16.69 -6.03
CA ASN A 100 -1.02 16.75 -6.98
C ASN A 100 -0.99 18.16 -7.61
N PRO A 101 -0.59 18.28 -8.88
CA PRO A 101 -0.46 19.60 -9.52
C PRO A 101 -1.76 20.41 -9.51
N GLY A 102 -2.92 19.74 -9.51
CA GLY A 102 -4.22 20.39 -9.41
C GLY A 102 -4.49 21.11 -8.08
N ASN A 103 -3.74 20.76 -7.01
CA ASN A 103 -3.97 21.33 -5.67
C ASN A 103 -2.90 22.37 -5.27
N ILE A 104 -1.81 22.51 -6.01
CA ILE A 104 -0.65 23.35 -5.61
C ILE A 104 -0.80 24.83 -5.99
N GLY A 105 -1.79 25.18 -6.80
CA GLY A 105 -2.13 26.57 -7.07
C GLY A 105 -1.63 27.12 -8.41
N GLY A 106 -1.69 26.31 -9.45
CA GLY A 106 -1.50 26.75 -10.84
C GLY A 106 -0.14 26.41 -11.44
N PRO A 107 -0.01 26.54 -12.78
CA PRO A 107 1.17 26.11 -13.54
C PRO A 107 2.47 26.80 -13.13
N GLU A 108 2.43 28.07 -12.73
CA GLU A 108 3.61 28.84 -12.31
C GLU A 108 4.25 28.23 -11.06
N LYS A 109 3.45 27.94 -10.02
CA LYS A 109 3.93 27.33 -8.79
C LYS A 109 4.42 25.90 -9.00
N VAL A 110 3.80 25.16 -9.91
CA VAL A 110 4.31 23.85 -10.34
C VAL A 110 5.68 24.02 -11.01
N GLY A 111 5.82 25.05 -11.85
CA GLY A 111 7.09 25.39 -12.52
C GLY A 111 8.22 25.68 -11.54
N GLU A 112 7.95 26.43 -10.47
CA GLU A 112 8.94 26.69 -9.39
C GLU A 112 9.41 25.39 -8.71
N VAL A 113 8.47 24.49 -8.40
CA VAL A 113 8.81 23.21 -7.77
C VAL A 113 9.60 22.32 -8.73
N VAL A 114 9.20 22.27 -10.01
CA VAL A 114 9.91 21.50 -11.04
C VAL A 114 11.35 22.01 -11.22
N GLU A 115 11.55 23.34 -11.25
CA GLU A 115 12.90 23.93 -11.38
C GLU A 115 13.78 23.62 -10.16
N ALA A 116 13.22 23.69 -8.95
CA ALA A 116 13.93 23.29 -7.74
C ALA A 116 14.25 21.78 -7.74
N ALA A 117 13.31 20.95 -8.15
CA ALA A 117 13.49 19.50 -8.26
C ALA A 117 14.58 19.13 -9.28
N ARG A 118 14.58 19.80 -10.45
CA ARG A 118 15.61 19.64 -11.49
C ARG A 118 17.01 19.97 -10.94
N LYS A 119 17.14 21.12 -10.27
CA LYS A 119 18.44 21.55 -9.68
C LYS A 119 18.96 20.59 -8.63
N ALA A 120 18.06 20.02 -7.83
CA ALA A 120 18.40 19.08 -6.78
C ALA A 120 18.55 17.63 -7.27
N GLY A 121 18.16 17.31 -8.50
CA GLY A 121 18.07 15.94 -9.00
C GLY A 121 17.02 15.11 -8.28
N THR A 122 15.94 15.75 -7.77
CA THR A 122 14.88 15.12 -6.99
C THR A 122 13.73 14.70 -7.93
N PRO A 123 13.46 13.42 -8.12
CA PRO A 123 12.32 12.96 -8.91
C PRO A 123 10.99 13.33 -8.25
N MET A 124 9.93 13.30 -9.05
CA MET A 124 8.60 13.64 -8.59
C MET A 124 7.61 12.49 -8.77
N ARG A 125 6.56 12.46 -7.96
CA ARG A 125 5.39 11.61 -8.19
C ARG A 125 4.15 12.46 -8.40
N ILE A 126 3.57 12.35 -9.59
CA ILE A 126 2.30 12.96 -9.93
C ILE A 126 1.19 12.01 -9.52
N GLY A 127 0.29 12.48 -8.63
CA GLY A 127 -0.79 11.66 -8.09
C GLY A 127 -2.16 12.18 -8.51
N VAL A 128 -2.92 11.35 -9.22
CA VAL A 128 -4.32 11.57 -9.56
C VAL A 128 -5.19 10.62 -8.78
N ASN A 129 -6.21 11.12 -8.09
CA ASN A 129 -7.20 10.33 -7.38
C ASN A 129 -8.60 10.73 -7.86
N SER A 130 -9.54 9.76 -7.87
CA SER A 130 -10.93 10.00 -8.25
C SER A 130 -11.61 11.12 -7.43
N GLY A 131 -11.26 11.30 -6.17
CA GLY A 131 -11.81 12.36 -5.32
C GLY A 131 -11.21 13.76 -5.51
N SER A 132 -10.28 13.96 -6.46
CA SER A 132 -9.59 15.23 -6.66
C SER A 132 -9.30 15.53 -8.15
N LEU A 133 -10.24 15.20 -9.02
CA LEU A 133 -10.15 15.50 -10.43
C LEU A 133 -10.35 16.99 -10.70
N PRO A 134 -9.70 17.57 -11.74
CA PRO A 134 -9.95 18.92 -12.19
C PRO A 134 -11.43 19.15 -12.54
N LYS A 135 -11.97 20.33 -12.19
CA LYS A 135 -13.40 20.66 -12.37
C LYS A 135 -13.92 20.44 -13.80
N HIS A 136 -13.12 20.72 -14.81
CA HIS A 136 -13.51 20.54 -16.22
C HIS A 136 -13.69 19.05 -16.62
N LEU A 137 -13.18 18.11 -15.82
CA LEU A 137 -13.35 16.67 -16.03
C LEU A 137 -14.52 16.06 -15.26
N HIS A 138 -15.21 16.80 -14.37
CA HIS A 138 -16.30 16.25 -13.56
C HIS A 138 -17.49 15.75 -14.40
N ALA A 139 -17.76 16.36 -15.55
CA ALA A 139 -18.80 15.84 -16.45
C ALA A 139 -18.38 14.50 -17.03
N LEU A 140 -17.15 14.41 -17.50
CA LEU A 140 -16.58 13.17 -18.02
C LEU A 140 -16.48 12.07 -16.94
N GLU A 141 -16.17 12.45 -15.70
CA GLU A 141 -16.09 11.49 -14.58
C GLU A 141 -17.44 10.79 -14.34
N ARG A 142 -18.55 11.51 -14.44
CA ARG A 142 -19.90 10.92 -14.29
C ARG A 142 -20.23 9.93 -15.42
N ASP A 143 -19.81 10.23 -16.63
CA ASP A 143 -20.12 9.42 -17.82
C ASP A 143 -19.11 8.28 -18.02
N ASN A 144 -17.82 8.56 -17.82
CA ASN A 144 -16.71 7.63 -17.99
C ASN A 144 -15.58 7.94 -16.99
N PRO A 145 -15.66 7.43 -15.75
CA PRO A 145 -14.67 7.69 -14.71
C PRO A 145 -13.26 7.21 -15.07
N VAL A 146 -13.13 6.16 -15.88
CA VAL A 146 -11.85 5.62 -16.34
C VAL A 146 -11.15 6.63 -17.24
N GLU A 147 -11.84 7.13 -18.26
CA GLU A 147 -11.28 8.11 -19.19
C GLU A 147 -10.99 9.45 -18.48
N ALA A 148 -11.82 9.88 -17.54
CA ALA A 148 -11.59 11.09 -16.76
C ALA A 148 -10.28 11.01 -15.95
N LEU A 149 -10.03 9.88 -15.30
CA LEU A 149 -8.80 9.64 -14.56
C LEU A 149 -7.57 9.65 -15.47
N VAL A 150 -7.67 8.98 -16.62
CA VAL A 150 -6.56 8.91 -17.58
C VAL A 150 -6.26 10.30 -18.16
N ARG A 151 -7.29 11.06 -18.59
CA ARG A 151 -7.12 12.43 -19.08
C ARG A 151 -6.48 13.36 -18.07
N ALA A 152 -6.92 13.30 -16.83
CA ALA A 152 -6.29 14.08 -15.76
C ALA A 152 -4.79 13.75 -15.62
N ALA A 153 -4.43 12.48 -15.74
CA ALA A 153 -3.03 12.07 -15.69
C ALA A 153 -2.25 12.55 -16.91
N GLU A 154 -2.81 12.43 -18.11
CA GLU A 154 -2.20 12.90 -19.36
C GLU A 154 -1.95 14.42 -19.35
N GLU A 155 -2.91 15.23 -18.92
CA GLU A 155 -2.75 16.67 -18.77
C GLU A 155 -1.56 17.06 -17.88
N PHE A 156 -1.37 16.30 -16.77
CA PHE A 156 -0.22 16.54 -15.90
C PHE A 156 1.09 16.04 -16.51
N VAL A 157 1.09 14.92 -17.20
CA VAL A 157 2.26 14.43 -17.95
C VAL A 157 2.67 15.45 -19.01
N GLU A 158 1.72 16.00 -19.76
CA GLU A 158 1.97 17.06 -20.74
C GLU A 158 2.50 18.33 -20.09
N LEU A 159 2.00 18.72 -18.93
CA LEU A 159 2.53 19.84 -18.17
C LEU A 159 4.00 19.63 -17.81
N MET A 160 4.37 18.44 -17.29
CA MET A 160 5.75 18.12 -16.97
C MET A 160 6.65 18.13 -18.21
N HIS A 161 6.15 17.63 -19.35
CA HIS A 161 6.89 17.68 -20.62
C HIS A 161 7.08 19.12 -21.12
N ARG A 162 6.06 19.99 -21.01
CA ARG A 162 6.20 21.42 -21.34
C ARG A 162 7.22 22.14 -20.46
N LEU A 163 7.38 21.69 -19.21
CA LEU A 163 8.39 22.17 -18.28
C LEU A 163 9.75 21.48 -18.48
N ASP A 164 9.91 20.65 -19.50
CA ASP A 164 11.12 19.89 -19.80
C ASP A 164 11.60 19.05 -18.60
N PHE A 165 10.66 18.40 -17.89
CA PHE A 165 10.96 17.56 -16.74
C PHE A 165 10.50 16.12 -17.00
N GLN A 166 11.42 15.16 -16.89
CA GLN A 166 11.18 13.76 -17.23
C GLN A 166 11.33 12.81 -16.03
N ASP A 167 11.92 13.30 -14.94
CA ASP A 167 12.21 12.51 -13.73
C ASP A 167 10.97 12.39 -12.83
N PHE A 168 9.94 11.72 -13.34
CA PHE A 168 8.73 11.51 -12.55
C PHE A 168 8.06 10.17 -12.82
N LYS A 169 7.26 9.74 -11.83
CA LYS A 169 6.35 8.61 -11.92
C LYS A 169 4.90 9.10 -11.75
N VAL A 170 3.95 8.35 -12.30
CA VAL A 170 2.54 8.68 -12.27
C VAL A 170 1.76 7.68 -11.42
N SER A 171 0.73 8.14 -10.74
CA SER A 171 -0.22 7.25 -10.06
C SER A 171 -1.65 7.68 -10.34
N ILE A 172 -2.47 6.74 -10.78
CA ILE A 172 -3.93 6.86 -10.85
C ILE A 172 -4.53 5.92 -9.82
N LYS A 173 -5.42 6.43 -8.97
CA LYS A 173 -6.05 5.64 -7.92
C LYS A 173 -7.54 5.95 -7.82
N SER A 174 -8.31 4.89 -7.59
CA SER A 174 -9.73 4.96 -7.26
C SER A 174 -10.03 4.02 -6.08
N THR A 175 -11.14 4.23 -5.40
CA THR A 175 -11.71 3.28 -4.44
C THR A 175 -12.31 2.06 -5.14
N SER A 176 -12.68 2.21 -6.43
CA SER A 176 -13.15 1.14 -7.30
C SER A 176 -11.98 0.36 -7.87
N VAL A 177 -11.91 -0.93 -7.54
CA VAL A 177 -10.90 -1.85 -8.09
C VAL A 177 -11.00 -1.95 -9.62
N PRO A 178 -12.19 -2.19 -10.23
CA PRO A 178 -12.33 -2.21 -11.69
C PRO A 178 -11.86 -0.93 -12.38
N ASN A 179 -12.21 0.25 -11.83
CA ASN A 179 -11.77 1.52 -12.41
C ASN A 179 -10.26 1.71 -12.29
N THR A 180 -9.66 1.29 -11.16
CA THR A 180 -8.19 1.35 -11.00
C THR A 180 -7.49 0.45 -12.01
N ILE A 181 -7.98 -0.77 -12.23
CA ILE A 181 -7.42 -1.69 -13.22
C ILE A 181 -7.55 -1.09 -14.63
N ALA A 182 -8.75 -0.70 -15.02
CA ALA A 182 -9.01 -0.19 -16.37
C ALA A 182 -8.22 1.10 -16.68
N SER A 183 -8.17 2.04 -15.73
CA SER A 183 -7.44 3.30 -15.94
C SER A 183 -5.93 3.11 -16.00
N ASN A 184 -5.34 2.25 -15.18
CA ASN A 184 -3.91 1.96 -15.25
C ASN A 184 -3.53 1.18 -16.52
N ARG A 185 -4.36 0.23 -16.97
CA ARG A 185 -4.18 -0.45 -18.27
C ARG A 185 -4.18 0.55 -19.44
N LEU A 186 -5.13 1.46 -19.44
CA LEU A 186 -5.25 2.47 -20.48
C LEU A 186 -4.08 3.46 -20.44
N LEU A 187 -3.71 3.95 -19.25
CA LEU A 187 -2.59 4.87 -19.09
C LEU A 187 -1.25 4.23 -19.49
N ALA A 188 -1.02 2.96 -19.16
CA ALA A 188 0.20 2.23 -19.51
C ALA A 188 0.41 2.11 -21.04
N GLN A 189 -0.66 2.21 -21.83
CA GLN A 189 -0.59 2.25 -23.30
C GLN A 189 -0.25 3.64 -23.85
N ARG A 190 -0.50 4.71 -23.07
CA ARG A 190 -0.40 6.10 -23.52
C ARG A 190 0.85 6.82 -23.05
N ILE A 191 1.45 6.37 -21.94
CA ILE A 191 2.67 6.97 -21.39
C ILE A 191 3.78 5.95 -21.15
N GLY A 192 5.03 6.40 -21.25
CA GLY A 192 6.22 5.56 -20.98
C GLY A 192 6.82 5.75 -19.60
N HIS A 193 6.21 6.57 -18.73
CA HIS A 193 6.69 6.84 -17.38
C HIS A 193 6.33 5.75 -16.39
N PRO A 194 7.13 5.55 -15.34
CA PRO A 194 6.85 4.56 -14.29
C PRO A 194 5.50 4.79 -13.61
N LEU A 195 4.79 3.69 -13.32
CA LEU A 195 3.49 3.70 -12.68
C LEU A 195 3.59 3.28 -11.22
N HIS A 196 2.97 4.07 -10.34
CA HIS A 196 2.78 3.74 -8.93
C HIS A 196 1.36 3.27 -8.68
N LEU A 197 1.20 2.00 -8.37
CA LEU A 197 -0.08 1.36 -8.15
C LEU A 197 -0.56 1.42 -6.70
N GLY A 198 -1.86 1.45 -6.51
CA GLY A 198 -2.52 1.34 -5.20
C GLY A 198 -4.02 1.51 -5.33
N ILE A 199 -4.77 0.91 -4.41
CA ILE A 199 -6.19 1.17 -4.25
C ILE A 199 -6.35 2.25 -3.17
N THR A 200 -7.10 3.32 -3.45
CA THR A 200 -7.39 4.36 -2.45
C THR A 200 -8.47 3.84 -1.50
N GLU A 201 -8.28 4.07 -0.18
CA GLU A 201 -9.30 3.72 0.83
C GLU A 201 -9.75 2.26 0.71
N ALA A 202 -8.79 1.34 0.61
CA ALA A 202 -9.10 -0.07 0.35
C ALA A 202 -9.95 -0.70 1.48
N GLY A 203 -9.79 -0.23 2.72
CA GLY A 203 -10.58 -0.65 3.88
C GLY A 203 -9.74 -1.30 4.97
N THR A 204 -10.39 -2.13 5.81
CA THR A 204 -9.75 -2.84 6.92
C THR A 204 -8.64 -3.78 6.46
N LYS A 205 -7.83 -4.27 7.41
CA LYS A 205 -6.74 -5.22 7.13
C LYS A 205 -7.20 -6.37 6.20
N TRP A 206 -8.31 -7.04 6.52
CA TRP A 206 -8.82 -8.14 5.71
C TRP A 206 -9.36 -7.69 4.34
N SER A 207 -10.40 -6.86 4.35
CA SER A 207 -11.07 -6.43 3.12
C SER A 207 -10.14 -5.63 2.20
N GLY A 208 -9.32 -4.74 2.78
CA GLY A 208 -8.37 -3.94 2.03
C GLY A 208 -7.24 -4.76 1.40
N SER A 209 -6.78 -5.83 2.07
CA SER A 209 -5.78 -6.74 1.52
C SER A 209 -6.33 -7.49 0.32
N LEU A 210 -7.57 -8.01 0.41
CA LEU A 210 -8.22 -8.69 -0.71
C LEU A 210 -8.43 -7.77 -1.92
N LYS A 211 -8.94 -6.55 -1.70
CA LYS A 211 -9.09 -5.55 -2.79
C LYS A 211 -7.75 -5.20 -3.43
N SER A 212 -6.71 -5.03 -2.62
CA SER A 212 -5.36 -4.74 -3.09
C SER A 212 -4.78 -5.91 -3.86
N ALA A 213 -4.93 -7.14 -3.36
CA ALA A 213 -4.45 -8.34 -4.03
C ALA A 213 -5.12 -8.53 -5.41
N VAL A 214 -6.43 -8.35 -5.49
CA VAL A 214 -7.16 -8.41 -6.78
C VAL A 214 -6.72 -7.28 -7.72
N GLY A 215 -6.74 -6.04 -7.25
CA GLY A 215 -6.47 -4.88 -8.11
C GLY A 215 -5.01 -4.80 -8.57
N LEU A 216 -4.08 -4.86 -7.61
CA LEU A 216 -2.64 -4.77 -7.92
C LEU A 216 -2.13 -6.06 -8.53
N GLY A 217 -2.59 -7.22 -8.05
CA GLY A 217 -2.21 -8.52 -8.60
C GLY A 217 -2.57 -8.65 -10.08
N THR A 218 -3.76 -8.20 -10.48
CA THR A 218 -4.18 -8.17 -11.88
C THR A 218 -3.25 -7.30 -12.73
N LEU A 219 -2.96 -6.08 -12.30
CA LEU A 219 -2.08 -5.16 -13.05
C LEU A 219 -0.65 -5.69 -13.14
N LEU A 220 -0.12 -6.20 -12.03
CA LEU A 220 1.23 -6.75 -11.97
C LEU A 220 1.37 -8.01 -12.84
N ALA A 221 0.34 -8.87 -12.90
CA ALA A 221 0.31 -10.03 -13.79
C ALA A 221 0.30 -9.62 -15.27
N ASP A 222 -0.29 -8.46 -15.62
CA ASP A 222 -0.20 -7.86 -16.95
C ASP A 222 1.16 -7.19 -17.22
N GLY A 223 2.09 -7.21 -16.26
CA GLY A 223 3.38 -6.50 -16.33
C GLY A 223 3.26 -4.99 -16.21
N ILE A 224 2.21 -4.48 -15.54
CA ILE A 224 1.95 -3.06 -15.33
C ILE A 224 2.21 -2.72 -13.87
N GLY A 225 3.06 -1.72 -13.63
CA GLY A 225 3.38 -1.18 -12.32
C GLY A 225 4.84 -1.36 -11.92
N ASP A 226 5.42 -0.29 -11.41
CA ASP A 226 6.84 -0.20 -11.05
C ASP A 226 7.04 0.06 -9.55
N THR A 227 6.03 0.60 -8.88
CA THR A 227 5.94 0.68 -7.42
C THR A 227 4.53 0.37 -6.96
N ILE A 228 4.40 -0.28 -5.80
CA ILE A 228 3.10 -0.58 -5.19
C ILE A 228 2.99 0.02 -3.79
N ARG A 229 1.78 0.44 -3.41
CA ARG A 229 1.44 0.84 -2.05
C ARG A 229 0.09 0.27 -1.66
N ILE A 230 0.09 -0.55 -0.63
CA ILE A 230 -1.12 -1.02 0.02
C ILE A 230 -1.66 0.09 0.94
N SER A 231 -2.98 0.22 1.06
CA SER A 231 -3.63 1.28 1.83
C SER A 231 -4.67 0.65 2.76
N LEU A 232 -4.27 0.40 4.00
CA LEU A 232 -5.13 -0.22 5.01
C LEU A 232 -5.49 0.76 6.11
N SER A 233 -6.69 0.59 6.66
CA SER A 233 -7.13 1.28 7.87
C SER A 233 -6.50 0.59 9.10
N THR A 234 -5.22 0.87 9.33
CA THR A 234 -4.43 0.35 10.45
C THR A 234 -3.33 1.35 10.81
N PHE A 235 -2.96 1.41 12.08
CA PHE A 235 -1.79 2.16 12.54
C PHE A 235 -0.47 1.42 12.19
N HIS A 236 -0.52 0.11 12.08
CA HIS A 236 0.62 -0.76 11.79
C HIS A 236 0.99 -0.71 10.29
N ALA A 237 1.88 0.22 9.92
CA ALA A 237 2.29 0.43 8.53
C ALA A 237 3.05 -0.76 7.93
N GLU A 238 3.71 -1.58 8.76
CA GLU A 238 4.39 -2.82 8.38
C GLU A 238 3.42 -3.87 7.83
N GLU A 239 2.16 -3.87 8.24
CA GLU A 239 1.15 -4.77 7.68
C GLU A 239 0.87 -4.48 6.20
N GLU A 240 0.94 -3.21 5.80
CA GLU A 240 0.84 -2.82 4.38
C GLU A 240 2.03 -3.40 3.58
N VAL A 241 3.21 -3.40 4.17
CA VAL A 241 4.44 -3.95 3.56
C VAL A 241 4.35 -5.47 3.42
N LYS A 242 3.89 -6.17 4.46
CA LYS A 242 3.67 -7.63 4.42
C LYS A 242 2.72 -8.03 3.31
N VAL A 243 1.57 -7.35 3.20
CA VAL A 243 0.59 -7.62 2.12
C VAL A 243 1.19 -7.35 0.74
N ALA A 244 2.00 -6.29 0.59
CA ALA A 244 2.67 -6.01 -0.67
C ALA A 244 3.64 -7.15 -1.06
N TRP A 245 4.41 -7.68 -0.10
CA TRP A 245 5.31 -8.80 -0.34
C TRP A 245 4.57 -10.08 -0.70
N GLU A 246 3.45 -10.39 -0.02
CA GLU A 246 2.65 -11.57 -0.37
C GLU A 246 2.13 -11.51 -1.81
N ILE A 247 1.70 -10.33 -2.29
CA ILE A 247 1.29 -10.14 -3.69
C ILE A 247 2.47 -10.37 -4.64
N LEU A 248 3.65 -9.82 -4.34
CA LEU A 248 4.83 -9.95 -5.20
C LEU A 248 5.37 -11.39 -5.22
N LYS A 249 5.39 -12.07 -4.08
CA LYS A 249 5.77 -13.49 -3.96
C LYS A 249 4.79 -14.39 -4.71
N ALA A 250 3.48 -14.19 -4.53
CA ALA A 250 2.45 -14.97 -5.22
C ALA A 250 2.57 -14.89 -6.76
N LEU A 251 3.04 -13.76 -7.28
CA LEU A 251 3.28 -13.56 -8.71
C LEU A 251 4.72 -13.88 -9.15
N LYS A 252 5.58 -14.34 -8.24
CA LYS A 252 7.01 -14.61 -8.48
C LYS A 252 7.76 -13.41 -9.10
N LEU A 253 7.34 -12.18 -8.75
CA LEU A 253 7.98 -10.94 -9.21
C LEU A 253 9.17 -10.52 -8.35
N ARG A 254 9.11 -10.86 -7.07
CA ARG A 254 10.20 -10.67 -6.10
C ARG A 254 10.15 -11.78 -5.06
N GLU A 255 11.31 -12.08 -4.51
CA GLU A 255 11.48 -13.07 -3.44
C GLU A 255 11.96 -12.37 -2.17
N ARG A 256 11.39 -12.74 -1.02
CA ARG A 256 11.81 -12.29 0.31
C ARG A 256 11.25 -13.23 1.36
N GLY A 257 12.15 -13.82 2.12
CA GLY A 257 11.79 -14.75 3.19
C GLY A 257 11.03 -15.99 2.71
N PRO A 258 10.65 -16.85 3.63
CA PRO A 258 10.00 -18.12 3.34
C PRO A 258 8.60 -17.95 2.72
N VAL A 259 8.20 -18.98 1.99
CA VAL A 259 6.84 -19.18 1.50
C VAL A 259 6.26 -20.41 2.16
N LEU A 260 5.15 -20.26 2.88
CA LEU A 260 4.44 -21.38 3.50
C LEU A 260 3.34 -21.89 2.57
N ILE A 261 3.41 -23.18 2.25
CA ILE A 261 2.41 -23.91 1.49
C ILE A 261 1.65 -24.80 2.47
N ALA A 262 0.39 -24.50 2.76
CA ALA A 262 -0.43 -25.29 3.66
C ALA A 262 -1.61 -25.92 2.91
N CYS A 263 -1.85 -27.21 3.11
CA CYS A 263 -3.03 -27.85 2.53
C CYS A 263 -4.31 -27.38 3.24
N PRO A 264 -5.44 -27.28 2.54
CA PRO A 264 -6.70 -27.01 3.19
C PRO A 264 -7.11 -28.18 4.09
N THR A 265 -7.56 -27.88 5.31
CA THR A 265 -8.06 -28.89 6.25
C THR A 265 -9.25 -29.63 5.68
N CYS A 266 -9.24 -30.95 5.71
CA CYS A 266 -10.33 -31.79 5.24
C CYS A 266 -10.52 -33.01 6.15
N GLY A 267 -11.53 -33.87 5.90
CA GLY A 267 -11.81 -35.06 6.71
C GLY A 267 -10.70 -36.13 6.75
N ARG A 268 -9.59 -35.91 6.04
CA ARG A 268 -8.40 -36.79 6.09
C ARG A 268 -7.31 -36.29 7.03
N LEU A 269 -7.53 -35.19 7.71
CA LEU A 269 -6.57 -34.57 8.63
C LEU A 269 -6.12 -35.56 9.74
N GLN A 270 -4.83 -35.64 10.00
CA GLN A 270 -4.25 -36.58 10.94
C GLN A 270 -3.66 -35.94 12.20
N PHE A 271 -3.53 -34.61 12.26
CA PHE A 271 -2.99 -33.85 13.39
C PHE A 271 -3.62 -32.45 13.46
N ASP A 272 -3.37 -31.70 14.53
CA ASP A 272 -3.84 -30.32 14.70
C ASP A 272 -3.08 -29.38 13.76
N MET A 273 -3.63 -29.22 12.56
CA MET A 273 -3.04 -28.43 11.49
C MET A 273 -2.99 -26.94 11.82
N ASP A 274 -4.01 -26.42 12.48
CA ASP A 274 -4.13 -24.99 12.76
C ASP A 274 -3.00 -24.54 13.71
N THR A 275 -2.76 -25.28 14.78
CA THR A 275 -1.68 -25.01 15.73
C THR A 275 -0.31 -25.16 15.06
N VAL A 276 -0.09 -26.23 14.30
CA VAL A 276 1.19 -26.50 13.63
C VAL A 276 1.51 -25.44 12.57
N VAL A 277 0.53 -25.06 11.75
CA VAL A 277 0.71 -24.00 10.73
C VAL A 277 1.04 -22.67 11.37
N ALA A 278 0.31 -22.29 12.44
CA ALA A 278 0.56 -21.03 13.15
C ALA A 278 1.97 -20.97 13.77
N GLU A 279 2.42 -22.07 14.37
CA GLU A 279 3.76 -22.17 14.94
C GLU A 279 4.85 -22.09 13.87
N ILE A 280 4.67 -22.82 12.76
CA ILE A 280 5.63 -22.78 11.64
C ILE A 280 5.67 -21.39 11.02
N GLU A 281 4.51 -20.75 10.78
CA GLU A 281 4.44 -19.40 10.24
C GLU A 281 5.19 -18.39 11.12
N GLU A 282 5.01 -18.47 12.44
CA GLU A 282 5.70 -17.60 13.40
C GLU A 282 7.22 -17.83 13.38
N ARG A 283 7.66 -19.08 13.42
CA ARG A 283 9.10 -19.41 13.41
C ARG A 283 9.78 -19.07 12.08
N LEU A 284 9.07 -19.18 10.95
CA LEU A 284 9.59 -18.82 9.62
C LEU A 284 9.89 -17.33 9.49
N ARG A 285 9.27 -16.45 10.30
CA ARG A 285 9.58 -15.01 10.29
C ARG A 285 11.03 -14.68 10.64
N ALA A 286 11.74 -15.62 11.26
CA ALA A 286 13.14 -15.47 11.62
C ALA A 286 14.11 -15.65 10.43
N TYR A 287 13.62 -16.04 9.26
CA TYR A 287 14.44 -16.36 8.10
C TYR A 287 14.26 -15.33 6.98
N ASP A 288 15.37 -14.98 6.32
CA ASP A 288 15.36 -14.12 5.12
C ASP A 288 15.46 -14.90 3.81
N ASP A 289 15.87 -16.17 3.89
CA ASP A 289 16.05 -17.01 2.73
C ASP A 289 14.71 -17.33 2.06
N PRO A 290 14.62 -17.28 0.72
CA PRO A 290 13.40 -17.55 -0.01
C PRO A 290 13.17 -19.06 -0.14
N ILE A 291 12.93 -19.75 0.98
CA ILE A 291 12.65 -21.18 1.04
C ILE A 291 11.14 -21.46 0.97
N GLU A 292 10.75 -22.51 0.26
CA GLU A 292 9.38 -23.01 0.24
C GLU A 292 9.20 -24.12 1.29
N VAL A 293 8.30 -23.90 2.26
CA VAL A 293 8.00 -24.86 3.33
C VAL A 293 6.56 -25.35 3.19
N ALA A 294 6.36 -26.66 3.11
CA ALA A 294 5.05 -27.27 2.94
C ALA A 294 4.55 -27.95 4.22
N VAL A 295 3.29 -27.71 4.58
CA VAL A 295 2.60 -28.39 5.69
C VAL A 295 1.38 -29.10 5.15
N LEU A 296 1.40 -30.43 5.22
CA LEU A 296 0.40 -31.29 4.60
C LEU A 296 -0.24 -32.21 5.64
N GLY A 297 -1.54 -32.09 5.80
CA GLY A 297 -2.30 -32.72 6.90
C GLY A 297 -2.48 -34.23 6.81
N CYS A 298 -2.08 -34.90 5.71
CA CYS A 298 -2.20 -36.35 5.57
C CYS A 298 -1.17 -36.92 4.59
N ALA A 299 -0.82 -38.19 4.77
CA ALA A 299 0.16 -38.88 3.95
C ALA A 299 -0.29 -39.15 2.49
N VAL A 300 -1.58 -39.06 2.20
CA VAL A 300 -2.13 -39.45 0.87
C VAL A 300 -1.61 -38.52 -0.24
N ASN A 301 -1.56 -37.22 0.00
CA ASN A 301 -1.10 -36.24 -0.98
C ASN A 301 0.27 -35.64 -0.61
N GLY A 302 0.81 -36.04 0.56
CA GLY A 302 1.88 -35.35 1.24
C GLY A 302 3.09 -35.02 0.36
N ILE A 303 3.70 -36.01 -0.25
CA ILE A 303 4.92 -35.78 -1.02
C ILE A 303 4.60 -35.35 -2.46
N GLY A 304 3.44 -35.74 -3.02
CA GLY A 304 3.10 -35.52 -4.43
C GLY A 304 2.83 -34.04 -4.75
N GLU A 305 1.92 -33.40 -4.01
CA GLU A 305 1.49 -32.02 -4.28
C GLU A 305 2.56 -30.96 -3.93
N ALA A 306 3.39 -31.24 -2.94
CA ALA A 306 4.45 -30.33 -2.50
C ALA A 306 5.86 -30.85 -2.76
N SER A 307 6.02 -31.72 -3.77
CA SER A 307 7.32 -32.27 -4.13
C SER A 307 8.38 -31.25 -4.55
N HIS A 308 7.95 -30.05 -4.93
CA HIS A 308 8.82 -28.91 -5.28
C HIS A 308 9.30 -28.13 -4.06
N ALA A 309 8.59 -28.20 -2.91
CA ALA A 309 8.97 -27.47 -1.73
C ALA A 309 10.36 -27.86 -1.22
N ASP A 310 11.14 -26.89 -0.77
CA ASP A 310 12.47 -27.12 -0.22
C ASP A 310 12.42 -28.01 1.01
N PHE A 311 11.44 -27.79 1.89
CA PHE A 311 11.17 -28.60 3.05
C PHE A 311 9.68 -28.80 3.24
N GLY A 312 9.31 -29.87 3.92
CA GLY A 312 7.90 -30.04 4.28
C GLY A 312 7.69 -31.14 5.28
N ILE A 313 6.48 -31.08 5.88
CA ILE A 313 5.99 -32.10 6.78
C ILE A 313 4.67 -32.68 6.25
N THR A 314 4.47 -33.95 6.51
CA THR A 314 3.17 -34.59 6.35
C THR A 314 2.86 -35.43 7.56
N GLY A 315 1.64 -35.32 8.10
CA GLY A 315 1.21 -36.02 9.28
C GLY A 315 0.62 -37.41 8.99
N ALA A 316 0.81 -38.31 9.92
CA ALA A 316 0.02 -39.50 10.14
C ALA A 316 -0.39 -39.52 11.62
N LYS A 317 -1.29 -40.43 12.03
CA LYS A 317 -1.99 -40.37 13.32
C LYS A 317 -1.08 -40.21 14.56
N ASP A 318 0.05 -40.90 14.62
CA ASP A 318 0.98 -40.88 15.74
C ASP A 318 2.41 -40.49 15.32
N GLU A 319 2.67 -40.43 14.03
CA GLU A 319 3.96 -40.17 13.41
C GLU A 319 3.77 -39.26 12.19
N GLY A 320 4.79 -38.51 11.84
CA GLY A 320 4.82 -37.70 10.64
C GLY A 320 6.13 -37.87 9.89
N LEU A 321 6.17 -37.33 8.70
CA LEU A 321 7.31 -37.41 7.82
C LEU A 321 7.83 -36.02 7.50
N ILE A 322 9.13 -35.82 7.70
CA ILE A 322 9.86 -34.68 7.19
C ILE A 322 10.36 -35.03 5.79
N PHE A 323 10.18 -34.15 4.82
CA PHE A 323 10.68 -34.33 3.46
C PHE A 323 11.35 -33.08 2.92
N SER A 324 12.20 -33.24 1.92
CA SER A 324 12.81 -32.15 1.17
C SER A 324 12.80 -32.51 -0.31
N ARG A 325 12.29 -31.60 -1.14
CA ARG A 325 12.22 -31.76 -2.60
C ARG A 325 11.71 -33.12 -3.04
N GLY A 326 10.60 -33.53 -2.45
CA GLY A 326 9.94 -34.80 -2.74
C GLY A 326 10.62 -36.06 -2.17
N LYS A 327 11.70 -35.93 -1.41
CA LYS A 327 12.42 -37.05 -0.77
C LYS A 327 12.15 -37.09 0.73
N ALA A 328 11.73 -38.24 1.23
CA ALA A 328 11.59 -38.48 2.64
C ALA A 328 12.96 -38.37 3.34
N LEU A 329 13.05 -37.58 4.41
CA LEU A 329 14.25 -37.39 5.21
C LEU A 329 14.16 -38.18 6.52
N ARG A 330 13.12 -37.90 7.32
CA ARG A 330 12.98 -38.46 8.67
C ARG A 330 11.52 -38.76 8.98
N LYS A 331 11.29 -39.87 9.68
CA LYS A 331 10.01 -40.18 10.29
C LYS A 331 10.13 -39.89 11.77
N VAL A 332 9.21 -39.09 12.30
CA VAL A 332 9.25 -38.58 13.67
C VAL A 332 7.85 -38.62 14.29
N ARG A 333 7.74 -38.53 15.61
CA ARG A 333 6.46 -38.39 16.28
C ARG A 333 5.82 -37.05 15.92
N THR A 334 4.49 -37.01 15.89
CA THR A 334 3.72 -35.81 15.54
C THR A 334 4.12 -34.60 16.38
N GLU A 335 4.43 -34.81 17.65
CA GLU A 335 4.85 -33.76 18.62
C GLU A 335 6.22 -33.14 18.29
N GLU A 336 7.07 -33.87 17.55
CA GLU A 336 8.44 -33.46 17.21
C GLU A 336 8.53 -32.85 15.79
N LEU A 337 7.43 -32.87 15.02
CA LEU A 337 7.41 -32.49 13.61
C LEU A 337 7.95 -31.08 13.36
N VAL A 338 7.52 -30.11 14.15
CA VAL A 338 7.92 -28.71 13.96
C VAL A 338 9.39 -28.53 14.32
N ASP A 339 9.85 -29.05 15.46
CA ASP A 339 11.23 -28.90 15.88
C ASP A 339 12.21 -29.55 14.90
N VAL A 340 11.90 -30.78 14.46
CA VAL A 340 12.76 -31.50 13.50
C VAL A 340 12.72 -30.85 12.11
N LEU A 341 11.59 -30.26 11.70
CA LEU A 341 11.52 -29.46 10.48
C LEU A 341 12.53 -28.30 10.53
N PHE A 342 12.54 -27.55 11.64
CA PHE A 342 13.46 -26.44 11.79
C PHE A 342 14.92 -26.86 11.99
N GLU A 343 15.20 -28.03 12.57
CA GLU A 343 16.54 -28.63 12.55
C GLU A 343 17.04 -28.87 11.10
N GLU A 344 16.15 -29.31 10.20
CA GLU A 344 16.51 -29.51 8.80
C GLU A 344 16.67 -28.18 8.06
N ILE A 345 15.80 -27.19 8.30
CA ILE A 345 15.89 -25.85 7.71
C ILE A 345 17.19 -25.16 8.14
N ASP A 346 17.55 -25.22 9.42
CA ASP A 346 18.73 -24.57 10.01
C ASP A 346 20.08 -25.09 9.41
N LYS A 347 20.08 -26.20 8.73
CA LYS A 347 21.26 -26.70 8.02
C LYS A 347 21.57 -25.91 6.74
N TYR A 348 20.57 -25.20 6.18
CA TYR A 348 20.63 -24.59 4.87
C TYR A 348 20.28 -23.11 4.86
N ALA A 349 19.50 -22.63 5.84
CA ALA A 349 19.04 -21.27 5.95
C ALA A 349 19.69 -20.56 7.14
N THR A 350 19.97 -19.27 6.99
CA THR A 350 20.55 -18.45 8.06
C THR A 350 19.44 -17.85 8.91
N ARG A 351 19.47 -18.11 10.21
CA ARG A 351 18.53 -17.53 11.15
C ARG A 351 18.84 -16.06 11.39
N ARG A 352 17.83 -15.19 11.22
CA ARG A 352 17.92 -13.77 11.58
C ARG A 352 17.75 -13.60 13.08
N GLU A 353 18.60 -12.79 13.74
CA GLU A 353 18.27 -12.23 15.05
C GLU A 353 17.20 -11.14 14.84
N ILE A 354 15.95 -11.44 15.22
CA ILE A 354 14.86 -10.46 15.21
C ILE A 354 14.95 -9.69 16.52
N VAL A 355 15.43 -8.47 16.46
CA VAL A 355 15.29 -7.50 17.55
C VAL A 355 13.96 -6.78 17.34
N VAL A 356 12.89 -7.33 17.90
CA VAL A 356 11.59 -6.65 17.93
C VAL A 356 11.58 -5.75 19.16
N ASP A 357 11.54 -4.44 18.96
CA ASP A 357 11.20 -3.53 20.05
C ASP A 357 9.68 -3.45 20.19
N ASP A 358 9.10 -4.54 20.71
CA ASP A 358 7.67 -4.67 20.96
C ASP A 358 7.15 -3.59 21.92
N ALA A 359 8.01 -3.06 22.80
CA ALA A 359 7.62 -2.06 23.78
C ALA A 359 7.37 -0.69 23.14
N ALA A 360 8.22 -0.27 22.21
CA ALA A 360 8.06 1.01 21.50
C ALA A 360 6.86 0.98 20.55
N SER A 361 6.64 -0.16 19.87
CA SER A 361 5.50 -0.35 18.96
C SER A 361 4.17 -0.44 19.72
N ALA A 362 4.14 -1.14 20.85
CA ALA A 362 2.96 -1.25 21.71
C ALA A 362 2.61 0.08 22.39
N ALA A 363 3.62 0.86 22.82
CA ALA A 363 3.41 2.18 23.43
C ALA A 363 2.82 3.18 22.42
N ALA A 364 3.35 3.22 21.20
CA ALA A 364 2.81 4.09 20.13
C ALA A 364 1.39 3.70 19.72
N GLY A 365 1.07 2.41 19.69
CA GLY A 365 -0.29 1.91 19.43
C GLY A 365 -1.28 2.24 20.56
N ALA A 366 -0.86 2.15 21.81
CA ALA A 366 -1.68 2.49 22.98
C ALA A 366 -1.98 4.00 23.05
N GLU A 367 -0.99 4.85 22.75
CA GLU A 367 -1.16 6.30 22.69
C GLU A 367 -2.17 6.70 21.60
N TRP A 368 -2.07 6.10 20.41
CA TRP A 368 -3.00 6.33 19.31
C TRP A 368 -4.43 5.86 19.63
N LEU A 369 -4.59 4.68 20.26
CA LEU A 369 -5.89 4.17 20.70
C LEU A 369 -6.52 5.09 21.75
N ALA A 370 -5.73 5.58 22.71
CA ALA A 370 -6.19 6.54 23.72
C ALA A 370 -6.63 7.88 23.10
N GLU A 371 -5.93 8.36 22.05
CA GLU A 371 -6.34 9.54 21.30
C GLU A 371 -7.67 9.34 20.57
N ILE A 372 -7.88 8.19 19.92
CA ILE A 372 -9.14 7.86 19.24
C ILE A 372 -10.29 7.68 20.25
N GLU A 373 -10.04 7.05 21.39
CA GLU A 373 -11.04 6.88 22.44
C GLU A 373 -11.44 8.25 23.02
N ALA A 374 -10.50 9.17 23.22
CA ALA A 374 -10.76 10.54 23.65
C ALA A 374 -11.55 11.35 22.59
N GLU A 375 -11.25 11.18 21.31
CA GLU A 375 -12.02 11.78 20.21
C GLU A 375 -13.46 11.25 20.15
N ASN A 376 -13.64 9.93 20.29
CA ASN A 376 -14.95 9.29 20.28
C ASN A 376 -15.78 9.59 21.55
N ALA A 377 -15.12 9.86 22.68
CA ALA A 377 -15.77 10.26 23.93
C ALA A 377 -16.21 11.75 23.96
N GLY A 378 -15.91 12.53 22.93
CA GLY A 378 -16.23 13.95 22.86
C GLY A 378 -15.31 14.85 23.70
N GLU A 379 -14.23 14.34 24.22
CA GLU A 379 -13.21 15.09 24.95
C GLU A 379 -12.13 15.61 23.99
N MET A 380 -12.49 16.64 23.20
CA MET A 380 -11.50 17.38 22.42
C MET A 380 -10.78 18.40 23.29
N THR A 381 -9.45 18.42 23.24
CA THR A 381 -8.68 19.44 23.95
C THR A 381 -9.00 20.85 23.41
N PRO A 382 -8.97 21.90 24.23
CA PRO A 382 -9.26 23.28 23.81
C PRO A 382 -8.38 23.74 22.62
N GLU A 383 -7.15 23.28 22.52
CA GLU A 383 -6.22 23.60 21.42
C GLU A 383 -6.64 22.96 20.10
N ARG A 384 -7.16 21.75 20.15
CA ARG A 384 -7.63 21.00 18.97
C ARG A 384 -8.98 21.53 18.49
N MET A 385 -9.87 21.94 19.41
CA MET A 385 -11.10 22.69 19.11
C MET A 385 -10.80 23.98 18.38
N ALA A 386 -9.86 24.78 18.88
CA ALA A 386 -9.44 26.01 18.25
C ALA A 386 -8.81 25.83 16.88
N ALA A 387 -8.07 24.73 16.67
CA ALA A 387 -7.50 24.37 15.37
C ALA A 387 -8.57 23.93 14.36
N LEU A 388 -9.59 23.19 14.81
CA LEU A 388 -10.72 22.77 13.98
C LEU A 388 -11.63 23.94 13.61
N GLU A 389 -11.91 24.85 14.55
CA GLU A 389 -12.65 26.09 14.30
C GLU A 389 -11.91 27.01 13.33
N LYS A 390 -10.59 27.09 13.43
CA LYS A 390 -9.75 27.86 12.53
C LYS A 390 -9.68 27.22 11.12
N ALA A 391 -9.70 25.89 11.02
CA ALA A 391 -9.80 25.18 9.74
C ALA A 391 -11.17 25.36 9.09
N LYS A 392 -12.26 25.29 9.86
CA LYS A 392 -13.62 25.56 9.38
C LYS A 392 -13.84 27.01 8.97
N ALA A 393 -13.26 27.99 9.72
CA ALA A 393 -13.29 29.38 9.34
C ALA A 393 -12.50 29.67 8.03
N ALA A 394 -11.40 28.98 7.81
CA ALA A 394 -10.65 29.08 6.57
C ALA A 394 -11.36 28.43 5.36
N GLU A 395 -12.19 27.42 5.61
CA GLU A 395 -13.08 26.84 4.59
C GLU A 395 -14.28 27.74 4.25
N SER A 396 -14.82 28.48 5.25
CA SER A 396 -15.94 29.41 5.05
C SER A 396 -15.52 30.68 4.31
N ASP A 397 -14.31 31.16 4.52
CA ASP A 397 -13.80 32.39 3.86
C ASP A 397 -13.39 32.13 2.38
N GLY A 398 -13.18 30.86 2.00
CA GLY A 398 -12.94 30.43 0.60
C GLY A 398 -14.18 29.89 -0.14
N GLY A 399 -15.31 29.74 0.57
CA GLY A 399 -16.50 29.05 0.07
C GLY A 399 -17.60 29.94 -0.50
N GLU A 400 -17.66 31.23 -0.17
CA GLU A 400 -18.72 32.12 -0.62
C GLU A 400 -18.64 32.45 -2.13
N ASP A 401 -17.47 32.45 -2.73
CA ASP A 401 -17.33 32.71 -4.16
C ASP A 401 -17.64 31.51 -5.09
N VAL A 402 -17.71 30.29 -4.53
CA VAL A 402 -17.96 29.06 -5.32
C VAL A 402 -19.45 28.72 -5.39
N LEU A 403 -20.24 29.08 -4.36
CA LEU A 403 -21.69 28.82 -4.33
C LEU A 403 -22.51 29.89 -5.05
N ALA A 404 -22.03 31.12 -5.13
CA ALA A 404 -22.67 32.21 -5.87
C ALA A 404 -22.57 32.02 -7.41
N ALA A 405 -21.61 31.25 -7.92
CA ALA A 405 -21.49 30.93 -9.34
C ALA A 405 -22.33 29.74 -9.80
N ALA A 406 -22.95 28.99 -8.87
CA ALA A 406 -23.68 27.76 -9.19
C ALA A 406 -25.21 27.88 -9.25
N GLY A 407 -25.78 29.10 -9.07
CA GLY A 407 -27.17 29.42 -9.41
C GLY A 407 -28.23 28.40 -8.96
N VAL A 408 -28.24 27.99 -7.69
CA VAL A 408 -29.32 27.15 -7.16
C VAL A 408 -30.17 27.98 -6.21
N GLU A 409 -31.24 28.52 -6.77
CA GLU A 409 -32.34 29.09 -5.98
C GLU A 409 -33.11 27.97 -5.28
N GLY A 410 -33.49 28.26 -4.05
CA GLY A 410 -34.16 27.32 -3.15
C GLY A 410 -35.52 26.84 -3.64
N ALA A 411 -35.89 25.65 -3.31
CA ALA A 411 -37.23 25.15 -3.31
C ALA A 411 -37.52 24.50 -1.93
N GLY A 412 -38.60 24.99 -1.38
CA GLY A 412 -39.10 24.88 -0.03
C GLY A 412 -39.54 23.47 0.42
N GLU A 413 -39.85 23.47 1.69
CA GLU A 413 -40.48 22.40 2.48
C GLU A 413 -41.69 21.75 1.79
N ALA A 414 -41.75 20.43 1.82
CA ALA A 414 -43.01 19.71 1.78
C ALA A 414 -42.88 18.38 2.55
N ASP A 415 -43.63 18.33 3.63
CA ASP A 415 -44.07 17.14 4.36
C ASP A 415 -44.62 16.04 3.47
N GLY A 416 -44.39 14.77 3.80
CA GLY A 416 -45.11 13.68 3.19
C GLY A 416 -44.65 12.29 3.56
N HIS A 417 -45.09 11.76 4.69
CA HIS A 417 -45.11 10.32 4.99
C HIS A 417 -45.67 9.53 3.79
N ARG A 418 -44.94 8.51 3.32
CA ARG A 418 -45.55 7.40 2.61
C ARG A 418 -44.86 6.09 2.94
N ALA A 419 -45.73 5.11 3.18
CA ALA A 419 -45.49 3.76 3.63
C ALA A 419 -44.63 2.95 2.65
N LEU A 420 -43.90 2.00 3.24
CA LEU A 420 -43.19 0.91 2.57
C LEU A 420 -44.22 -0.06 1.98
N ASP A 421 -44.20 -0.28 0.68
CA ASP A 421 -44.79 -1.44 0.03
C ASP A 421 -43.68 -2.47 -0.26
N GLU A 422 -43.86 -3.64 0.33
CA GLU A 422 -43.14 -4.88 -0.02
C GLU A 422 -43.67 -5.39 -1.38
N ASP A 423 -42.75 -5.75 -2.22
CA ASP A 423 -42.79 -6.74 -3.32
C ASP A 423 -42.13 -6.20 -4.59
N ALA A 424 -40.97 -6.77 -4.90
CA ALA A 424 -40.60 -7.24 -6.23
C ALA A 424 -39.10 -7.61 -6.31
N SER A 425 -38.81 -8.88 -6.13
CA SER A 425 -37.63 -9.52 -6.77
C SER A 425 -37.91 -9.68 -8.27
N PRO A 426 -36.91 -9.47 -9.16
CA PRO A 426 -36.36 -10.67 -9.78
C PRO A 426 -34.83 -10.59 -10.02
N VAL A 427 -34.13 -11.55 -9.46
CA VAL A 427 -32.82 -11.96 -9.93
C VAL A 427 -32.99 -12.81 -11.17
N ALA A 428 -32.71 -12.23 -12.34
CA ALA A 428 -32.61 -13.00 -13.57
C ALA A 428 -31.13 -13.37 -13.81
N GLY A 429 -30.89 -14.68 -13.86
CA GLY A 429 -29.58 -15.28 -14.04
C GLY A 429 -28.88 -14.90 -15.35
N ARG A 430 -27.59 -14.67 -15.29
CA ARG A 430 -26.69 -14.72 -16.45
C ARG A 430 -25.89 -16.03 -16.39
N ARG A 431 -26.18 -16.91 -17.33
CA ARG A 431 -25.38 -18.10 -17.63
C ARG A 431 -24.09 -17.67 -18.30
N PHE A 432 -22.94 -18.09 -17.77
CA PHE A 432 -21.67 -18.04 -18.48
C PHE A 432 -21.64 -19.20 -19.48
N THR A 433 -21.58 -18.90 -20.76
CA THR A 433 -21.19 -19.86 -21.79
C THR A 433 -19.69 -19.72 -22.03
N ARG A 434 -18.99 -20.85 -21.93
CA ARG A 434 -17.60 -21.00 -22.35
C ARG A 434 -17.51 -20.90 -23.88
N ALA A 435 -16.56 -20.14 -24.35
CA ALA A 435 -15.87 -20.32 -25.61
C ALA A 435 -14.39 -19.96 -25.39
#